data_212252245f01953da5d891a5efb6da08
#
_entry.id   212252245f01953da5d891a5efb6da08
#
_cell.length_a   1.000
_cell.length_b   1.000
_cell.length_c   1.000
_cell.angle_alpha   90.00
_cell.angle_beta   90.00
_cell.angle_gamma   90.00
#
_symmetry.space_group_name_H-M   'P 1'
#
loop_
_entity.id
_entity.type
_entity.pdbx_description
1 polymer ?
#
loop_
_entity_poly.entity_id
_entity_poly.type
_entity_poly.pdbx_seq_one_letter_code
_entity_poly.pdbx_strand_id
1 'polypeptide(L)'
;MKFNFQKNEYDRVHFERDFSFKEFYEKVLPIYKNVEKKASPQFQQSQLKSKNQTINFKNIAFIESITLDYDDNFSNKMVQDLLERLRSLGLAFIFFDTFSSKSDARRFRLMFDVGEKISPIEYKHMAKVISLSIVQLNIDEASYSPTQRYRLSNRGGMYHEGKPLNQFVVMNKLREKIQQELKRPKPQYTNNQNIDIVPYILKNYNLTSEGNRNSALNKALFRAQKMGATSSEIEEIASHSTLPDSEKGYMIRRYTR
;
A
#
# COMPACT_ATOMS: atom_id res chain seq x y z
N MET A 1 -12.56 10.87 10.89
CA MET A 1 -11.51 9.93 10.39
C MET A 1 -10.35 9.90 11.36
N LYS A 2 -9.79 8.72 11.57
CA LYS A 2 -8.64 8.53 12.44
C LYS A 2 -7.33 8.62 11.67
N PHE A 3 -6.42 9.43 12.19
CA PHE A 3 -5.06 9.58 11.69
C PHE A 3 -4.06 9.27 12.80
N ASN A 4 -3.08 8.46 12.47
CA ASN A 4 -1.93 8.18 13.32
C ASN A 4 -0.76 9.03 12.86
N PHE A 5 -0.17 9.79 13.76
CA PHE A 5 0.98 10.64 13.47
C PHE A 5 2.21 10.12 14.19
N GLN A 6 3.34 10.19 13.51
CA GLN A 6 4.66 9.93 14.09
C GLN A 6 5.53 11.17 13.90
N LYS A 7 6.27 11.55 14.92
CA LYS A 7 7.12 12.73 14.90
C LYS A 7 8.20 12.64 13.83
N ASN A 8 8.76 11.46 13.63
CA ASN A 8 9.74 11.16 12.57
C ASN A 8 9.68 9.67 12.20
N GLU A 9 10.47 9.24 11.20
CA GLU A 9 10.47 7.88 10.69
C GLU A 9 11.03 6.83 11.66
N TYR A 10 11.79 7.24 12.67
CA TYR A 10 12.41 6.37 13.66
C TYR A 10 11.54 6.19 14.90
N ASP A 11 10.55 7.06 15.11
CA ASP A 11 9.63 6.95 16.24
C ASP A 11 8.76 5.71 16.12
N ARG A 12 8.76 4.90 17.16
CA ARG A 12 7.82 3.77 17.28
C ARG A 12 6.49 4.20 17.90
N VAL A 13 6.48 5.35 18.54
CA VAL A 13 5.30 5.91 19.20
C VAL A 13 4.52 6.75 18.18
N HIS A 14 3.25 6.48 18.05
CA HIS A 14 2.32 7.30 17.28
C HIS A 14 1.25 7.88 18.23
N PHE A 15 0.67 8.99 17.82
CA PHE A 15 -0.48 9.58 18.50
C PHE A 15 -1.64 9.66 17.51
N GLU A 16 -2.80 9.23 17.97
CA GLU A 16 -4.03 9.25 17.19
C GLU A 16 -4.74 10.59 17.34
N ARG A 17 -5.28 11.10 16.25
CA ARG A 17 -6.13 12.29 16.20
C ARG A 17 -7.31 12.06 15.28
N ASP A 18 -8.42 12.69 15.62
CA ASP A 18 -9.62 12.73 14.79
C ASP A 18 -9.69 14.05 14.03
N PHE A 19 -9.90 13.93 12.71
CA PHE A 19 -10.21 15.05 11.84
C PHE A 19 -11.31 14.64 10.87
N SER A 20 -12.17 15.56 10.50
CA SER A 20 -12.95 15.38 9.27
C SER A 20 -12.00 15.47 8.06
N PHE A 21 -12.46 15.02 6.90
CA PHE A 21 -11.67 15.06 5.68
C PHE A 21 -11.26 16.51 5.33
N LYS A 22 -12.20 17.44 5.46
CA LYS A 22 -11.97 18.87 5.24
C LYS A 22 -11.00 19.46 6.30
N GLU A 23 -11.18 19.12 7.57
CA GLU A 23 -10.30 19.62 8.64
C GLU A 23 -8.85 19.17 8.48
N PHE A 24 -8.61 17.96 7.96
CA PHE A 24 -7.24 17.52 7.66
C PHE A 24 -6.57 18.47 6.65
N TYR A 25 -7.28 18.87 5.62
CA TYR A 25 -6.78 19.84 4.64
C TYR A 25 -6.60 21.23 5.25
N GLU A 26 -7.60 21.76 5.96
CA GLU A 26 -7.62 23.13 6.43
C GLU A 26 -6.73 23.38 7.66
N LYS A 27 -6.63 22.39 8.56
CA LYS A 27 -5.97 22.56 9.87
C LYS A 27 -4.62 21.83 9.96
N VAL A 28 -4.41 20.74 9.23
CA VAL A 28 -3.21 19.94 9.36
C VAL A 28 -2.18 20.27 8.28
N LEU A 29 -2.55 20.20 7.01
CA LEU A 29 -1.60 20.43 5.92
C LEU A 29 -0.94 21.81 5.92
N PRO A 30 -1.61 22.94 6.23
CA PRO A 30 -0.98 24.26 6.22
C PRO A 30 0.14 24.44 7.23
N ILE A 31 0.12 23.71 8.36
CA ILE A 31 1.16 23.75 9.38
C ILE A 31 2.52 23.32 8.79
N TYR A 32 2.53 22.43 7.83
CA TYR A 32 3.74 21.80 7.27
C TYR A 32 4.16 22.38 5.92
N LYS A 33 3.61 23.51 5.51
CA LYS A 33 3.92 24.15 4.22
C LYS A 33 5.40 24.49 4.03
N ASN A 34 6.05 24.97 5.09
CA ASN A 34 7.43 25.44 5.06
C ASN A 34 8.38 24.60 5.93
N VAL A 35 7.96 23.42 6.36
CA VAL A 35 8.77 22.53 7.20
C VAL A 35 9.73 21.74 6.32
N GLU A 36 10.97 21.58 6.76
CA GLU A 36 11.95 20.72 6.09
C GLU A 36 11.51 19.24 6.11
N LYS A 37 11.87 18.50 5.04
CA LYS A 37 11.49 17.09 4.88
C LYS A 37 11.86 16.23 6.11
N LYS A 38 13.04 16.43 6.71
CA LYS A 38 13.52 15.66 7.87
C LYS A 38 12.74 15.98 9.15
N ALA A 39 12.28 17.20 9.29
CA ALA A 39 11.52 17.66 10.46
C ALA A 39 10.01 17.39 10.33
N SER A 40 9.53 17.01 9.15
CA SER A 40 8.11 16.75 8.93
C SER A 40 7.69 15.42 9.53
N PRO A 41 6.62 15.38 10.33
CA PRO A 41 6.06 14.14 10.82
C PRO A 41 5.46 13.30 9.69
N GLN A 42 5.28 12.04 9.99
CA GLN A 42 4.55 11.12 9.12
C GLN A 42 3.13 10.93 9.62
N PHE A 43 2.21 10.70 8.71
CA PHE A 43 0.86 10.28 9.03
C PHE A 43 0.48 8.97 8.34
N GLN A 44 -0.49 8.29 8.90
CA GLN A 44 -1.13 7.12 8.33
C GLN A 44 -2.61 7.16 8.74
N GLN A 45 -3.49 6.88 7.81
CA GLN A 45 -4.93 6.92 8.01
C GLN A 45 -5.46 5.55 8.43
N SER A 46 -5.64 5.31 9.70
CA SER A 46 -6.38 4.14 10.19
C SER A 46 -6.76 4.26 11.66
N GLN A 47 -7.80 3.55 12.04
CA GLN A 47 -8.08 3.21 13.43
C GLN A 47 -7.33 1.93 13.78
N LEU A 48 -6.55 1.94 14.84
CA LEU A 48 -5.96 0.72 15.39
C LEU A 48 -6.94 0.00 16.32
N LYS A 49 -6.79 -1.32 16.44
CA LYS A 49 -7.64 -2.16 17.30
C LYS A 49 -7.51 -1.83 18.78
N SER A 50 -6.31 -1.42 19.20
CA SER A 50 -6.07 -0.89 20.54
C SER A 50 -5.00 0.19 20.52
N LYS A 51 -5.00 1.04 21.54
CA LYS A 51 -4.00 2.11 21.72
C LYS A 51 -2.59 1.50 21.88
N ASN A 52 -1.59 2.25 21.47
CA ASN A 52 -0.17 1.90 21.61
C ASN A 52 0.30 0.66 20.81
N GLN A 53 -0.51 0.16 19.88
CA GLN A 53 -0.06 -0.87 18.95
C GLN A 53 0.79 -0.28 17.83
N THR A 54 1.76 -1.06 17.36
CA THR A 54 2.49 -0.71 16.14
C THR A 54 1.56 -0.76 14.93
N ILE A 55 1.77 0.17 13.99
CA ILE A 55 1.03 0.20 12.73
C ILE A 55 1.49 -0.97 11.87
N ASN A 56 0.68 -2.01 11.83
CA ASN A 56 0.83 -3.15 10.93
C ASN A 56 -0.54 -3.66 10.49
N PHE A 57 -0.58 -4.45 9.45
CA PHE A 57 -1.83 -4.93 8.83
C PHE A 57 -2.81 -5.60 9.81
N LYS A 58 -2.27 -6.39 10.76
CA LYS A 58 -3.10 -7.14 11.73
C LYS A 58 -3.72 -6.24 12.80
N ASN A 59 -3.07 -5.11 13.08
CA ASN A 59 -3.48 -4.19 14.15
C ASN A 59 -4.47 -3.12 13.67
N ILE A 60 -4.64 -2.94 12.37
CA ILE A 60 -5.63 -2.01 11.81
C ILE A 60 -7.03 -2.58 12.00
N ALA A 61 -7.92 -1.79 12.60
CA ALA A 61 -9.34 -2.12 12.73
C ALA A 61 -10.10 -1.73 11.47
N PHE A 62 -9.97 -0.47 11.04
CA PHE A 62 -10.60 0.07 9.84
C PHE A 62 -9.87 1.33 9.33
N ILE A 63 -10.25 1.74 8.13
CA ILE A 63 -9.74 2.91 7.42
C ILE A 63 -10.93 3.66 6.84
N GLU A 64 -10.85 4.99 6.74
CA GLU A 64 -11.93 5.84 6.23
C GLU A 64 -11.50 6.73 5.05
N SER A 65 -10.23 6.70 4.68
CA SER A 65 -9.70 7.41 3.50
C SER A 65 -8.62 6.59 2.80
N ILE A 66 -8.38 6.86 1.52
CA ILE A 66 -7.35 6.20 0.72
C ILE A 66 -6.37 7.25 0.23
N THR A 67 -5.09 7.08 0.53
CA THR A 67 -4.01 7.96 0.05
C THR A 67 -3.15 7.23 -0.96
N LEU A 68 -2.90 7.88 -2.10
CA LEU A 68 -2.08 7.40 -3.19
C LEU A 68 -0.93 8.37 -3.43
N ASP A 69 0.30 7.85 -3.53
CA ASP A 69 1.54 8.63 -3.72
C ASP A 69 2.02 8.51 -5.18
N TYR A 70 2.25 9.63 -5.82
CA TYR A 70 2.66 9.74 -7.22
C TYR A 70 4.04 10.39 -7.27
N ASP A 71 5.08 9.54 -7.30
CA ASP A 71 6.48 9.95 -7.20
C ASP A 71 7.20 10.08 -8.55
N ASP A 72 6.54 9.74 -9.66
CA ASP A 72 7.06 10.04 -10.99
C ASP A 72 7.04 11.55 -11.28
N ASN A 73 7.78 11.97 -12.30
CA ASN A 73 7.82 13.37 -12.70
C ASN A 73 6.67 13.68 -13.67
N PHE A 74 5.55 14.16 -13.15
CA PHE A 74 4.38 14.53 -13.96
C PHE A 74 4.45 15.98 -14.44
N SER A 75 4.06 16.23 -15.67
CA SER A 75 3.93 17.61 -16.17
C SER A 75 2.74 18.32 -15.51
N ASN A 76 2.81 19.66 -15.44
CA ASN A 76 1.68 20.47 -14.95
C ASN A 76 0.39 20.17 -15.70
N LYS A 77 0.47 19.98 -17.02
CA LYS A 77 -0.70 19.66 -17.86
C LYS A 77 -1.34 18.35 -17.43
N MET A 78 -0.55 17.28 -17.25
CA MET A 78 -1.09 15.99 -16.80
C MET A 78 -1.79 16.10 -15.44
N VAL A 79 -1.21 16.88 -14.52
CA VAL A 79 -1.82 17.11 -13.21
C VAL A 79 -3.13 17.89 -13.33
N GLN A 80 -3.17 18.93 -14.14
CA GLN A 80 -4.41 19.71 -14.38
C GLN A 80 -5.51 18.85 -15.01
N ASP A 81 -5.19 18.11 -16.07
CA ASP A 81 -6.14 17.21 -16.75
C ASP A 81 -6.68 16.15 -15.76
N LEU A 82 -5.83 15.63 -14.88
CA LEU A 82 -6.26 14.73 -13.81
C LEU A 82 -7.23 15.40 -12.84
N LEU A 83 -6.89 16.58 -12.33
CA LEU A 83 -7.73 17.29 -11.37
C LEU A 83 -9.09 17.68 -11.95
N GLU A 84 -9.13 18.09 -13.22
CA GLU A 84 -10.38 18.37 -13.93
C GLU A 84 -11.24 17.12 -14.09
N ARG A 85 -10.62 15.98 -14.43
CA ARG A 85 -11.31 14.69 -14.50
C ARG A 85 -11.88 14.28 -13.14
N LEU A 86 -11.12 14.39 -12.06
CA LEU A 86 -11.60 14.04 -10.72
C LEU A 86 -12.77 14.94 -10.28
N ARG A 87 -12.71 16.23 -10.61
CA ARG A 87 -13.81 17.18 -10.37
C ARG A 87 -15.06 16.82 -11.19
N SER A 88 -14.89 16.50 -12.48
CA SER A 88 -16.02 16.12 -13.35
C SER A 88 -16.70 14.84 -12.88
N LEU A 89 -15.98 13.94 -12.22
CA LEU A 89 -16.56 12.77 -11.57
C LEU A 89 -17.27 13.11 -10.26
N GLY A 90 -17.14 14.34 -9.75
CA GLY A 90 -17.74 14.76 -8.49
C GLY A 90 -17.19 14.09 -7.24
N LEU A 91 -15.94 13.63 -7.27
CA LEU A 91 -15.27 12.93 -6.16
C LEU A 91 -14.82 13.91 -5.08
N ALA A 92 -14.98 13.53 -3.79
CA ALA A 92 -14.32 14.21 -2.69
C ALA A 92 -12.85 13.80 -2.62
N PHE A 93 -11.94 14.75 -2.77
CA PHE A 93 -10.51 14.47 -2.69
C PHE A 93 -9.70 15.64 -2.15
N ILE A 94 -8.53 15.31 -1.61
CA ILE A 94 -7.46 16.25 -1.27
C ILE A 94 -6.28 15.93 -2.20
N PHE A 95 -5.78 16.96 -2.86
CA PHE A 95 -4.53 16.92 -3.61
C PHE A 95 -3.49 17.75 -2.87
N PHE A 96 -2.25 17.28 -2.78
CA PHE A 96 -1.14 18.08 -2.26
C PHE A 96 0.21 17.60 -2.80
N ASP A 97 1.08 18.58 -3.09
CA ASP A 97 2.43 18.31 -3.56
C ASP A 97 3.31 17.71 -2.47
N THR A 98 4.19 16.79 -2.86
CA THR A 98 5.22 16.24 -1.97
C THR A 98 6.43 17.20 -1.85
N PHE A 99 7.35 16.90 -0.91
CA PHE A 99 8.59 17.68 -0.75
C PHE A 99 9.46 17.72 -2.00
N SER A 100 9.42 16.67 -2.80
CA SER A 100 10.23 16.51 -3.99
C SER A 100 9.58 17.09 -5.26
N SER A 101 8.33 17.62 -5.15
CA SER A 101 7.64 18.25 -6.26
C SER A 101 8.34 19.52 -6.73
N LYS A 102 8.48 19.68 -8.06
CA LYS A 102 9.03 20.86 -8.72
C LYS A 102 8.00 21.43 -9.69
N SER A 103 8.20 22.66 -10.13
CA SER A 103 7.27 23.34 -11.06
C SER A 103 7.11 22.60 -12.40
N ASP A 104 8.13 21.92 -12.87
CA ASP A 104 8.21 21.20 -14.15
C ASP A 104 8.15 19.68 -14.01
N ALA A 105 8.26 19.18 -12.78
CA ALA A 105 8.30 17.75 -12.44
C ALA A 105 7.49 17.51 -11.16
N ARG A 106 6.18 17.49 -11.31
CA ARG A 106 5.24 17.37 -10.18
C ARG A 106 5.27 15.98 -9.58
N ARG A 107 5.33 15.97 -8.24
CA ARG A 107 5.14 14.78 -7.41
C ARG A 107 4.10 15.12 -6.37
N PHE A 108 3.08 14.29 -6.23
CA PHE A 108 1.91 14.66 -5.44
C PHE A 108 1.26 13.46 -4.78
N ARG A 109 0.35 13.76 -3.86
CA ARG A 109 -0.56 12.78 -3.26
C ARG A 109 -2.00 13.13 -3.53
N LEU A 110 -2.78 12.09 -3.72
CA LEU A 110 -4.23 12.16 -3.73
C LEU A 110 -4.77 11.38 -2.55
N MET A 111 -5.60 12.03 -1.75
CA MET A 111 -6.37 11.39 -0.70
C MET A 111 -7.84 11.43 -1.09
N PHE A 112 -8.52 10.31 -0.99
CA PHE A 112 -9.94 10.17 -1.29
C PHE A 112 -10.72 9.86 -0.02
N ASP A 113 -11.86 10.53 0.17
CA ASP A 113 -12.82 10.17 1.20
C ASP A 113 -13.54 8.88 0.82
N VAL A 114 -13.52 7.88 1.69
CA VAL A 114 -14.26 6.63 1.46
C VAL A 114 -15.73 6.78 1.86
N GLY A 115 -16.03 7.64 2.84
CA GLY A 115 -17.38 7.87 3.37
C GLY A 115 -17.90 6.78 4.31
N GLU A 116 -17.09 5.77 4.57
CA GLU A 116 -17.41 4.67 5.47
C GLU A 116 -16.13 3.94 5.92
N LYS A 117 -16.31 3.04 6.89
CA LYS A 117 -15.22 2.20 7.40
C LYS A 117 -14.97 1.02 6.46
N ILE A 118 -13.73 0.88 6.02
CA ILE A 118 -13.28 -0.26 5.21
C ILE A 118 -12.19 -1.05 5.93
N SER A 119 -12.12 -2.34 5.65
CA SER A 119 -11.06 -3.21 6.16
C SER A 119 -9.72 -2.96 5.43
N PRO A 120 -8.56 -3.37 6.01
CA PRO A 120 -7.27 -3.30 5.33
C PRO A 120 -7.22 -4.03 3.98
N ILE A 121 -8.01 -5.08 3.82
CA ILE A 121 -8.09 -5.84 2.55
C ILE A 121 -8.86 -5.04 1.51
N GLU A 122 -10.02 -4.48 1.89
CA GLU A 122 -10.80 -3.60 1.01
C GLU A 122 -9.97 -2.39 0.56
N TYR A 123 -9.21 -1.76 1.49
CA TYR A 123 -8.29 -0.67 1.16
C TYR A 123 -7.36 -1.04 0.01
N LYS A 124 -6.67 -2.17 0.11
CA LYS A 124 -5.71 -2.61 -0.89
C LYS A 124 -6.32 -2.76 -2.28
N HIS A 125 -7.51 -3.35 -2.36
CA HIS A 125 -8.21 -3.55 -3.63
C HIS A 125 -8.78 -2.25 -4.18
N MET A 126 -9.38 -1.42 -3.33
CA MET A 126 -9.93 -0.12 -3.72
C MET A 126 -8.83 0.83 -4.20
N ALA A 127 -7.71 0.92 -3.49
CA ALA A 127 -6.56 1.73 -3.88
C ALA A 127 -6.06 1.34 -5.28
N LYS A 128 -5.97 0.05 -5.56
CA LYS A 128 -5.56 -0.45 -6.89
C LYS A 128 -6.57 -0.08 -7.98
N VAL A 129 -7.86 -0.25 -7.73
CA VAL A 129 -8.91 0.12 -8.71
C VAL A 129 -8.94 1.62 -8.95
N ILE A 130 -8.84 2.44 -7.90
CA ILE A 130 -8.80 3.91 -8.03
C ILE A 130 -7.60 4.32 -8.90
N SER A 131 -6.42 3.79 -8.61
CA SER A 131 -5.20 4.10 -9.37
C SER A 131 -5.34 3.71 -10.84
N LEU A 132 -5.78 2.50 -11.15
CA LEU A 132 -5.82 1.98 -12.52
C LEU A 132 -6.99 2.50 -13.35
N SER A 133 -8.17 2.72 -12.72
CA SER A 133 -9.40 3.02 -13.46
C SER A 133 -9.82 4.50 -13.36
N ILE A 134 -9.49 5.18 -12.27
CA ILE A 134 -9.87 6.58 -12.04
C ILE A 134 -8.70 7.51 -12.32
N VAL A 135 -7.55 7.28 -11.69
CA VAL A 135 -6.40 8.19 -11.82
C VAL A 135 -5.60 7.92 -13.10
N GLN A 136 -5.37 6.66 -13.44
CA GLN A 136 -4.69 6.21 -14.67
C GLN A 136 -3.27 6.79 -14.84
N LEU A 137 -2.55 6.96 -13.76
CA LEU A 137 -1.15 7.36 -13.71
C LEU A 137 -0.33 6.31 -12.94
N ASN A 138 0.98 6.25 -13.22
CA ASN A 138 1.89 5.41 -12.45
C ASN A 138 1.93 5.84 -10.99
N ILE A 139 1.86 4.89 -10.10
CA ILE A 139 1.80 5.07 -8.66
C ILE A 139 2.97 4.36 -7.98
N ASP A 140 3.44 4.91 -6.87
CA ASP A 140 4.22 4.11 -5.92
C ASP A 140 3.34 2.98 -5.35
N GLU A 141 3.66 1.74 -5.72
CA GLU A 141 2.89 0.55 -5.30
C GLU A 141 2.85 0.36 -3.77
N ALA A 142 3.76 0.98 -3.02
CA ALA A 142 3.70 1.01 -1.56
C ALA A 142 2.38 1.63 -1.06
N SER A 143 1.78 2.53 -1.84
CA SER A 143 0.47 3.15 -1.56
C SER A 143 -0.69 2.15 -1.51
N TYR A 144 -0.54 0.96 -2.10
CA TYR A 144 -1.55 -0.10 -1.97
C TYR A 144 -1.53 -0.77 -0.60
N SER A 145 -0.52 -0.47 0.23
CA SER A 145 -0.46 -0.98 1.60
C SER A 145 -1.21 -0.08 2.56
N PRO A 146 -2.16 -0.60 3.34
CA PRO A 146 -2.86 0.17 4.36
C PRO A 146 -1.94 0.61 5.53
N THR A 147 -0.72 0.10 5.57
CA THR A 147 0.30 0.47 6.58
C THR A 147 1.26 1.52 6.10
N GLN A 148 1.12 1.98 4.85
CA GLN A 148 1.97 3.02 4.28
C GLN A 148 1.85 4.31 5.08
N ARG A 149 3.00 4.93 5.32
CA ARG A 149 3.14 6.20 6.02
C ARG A 149 3.57 7.27 5.06
N TYR A 150 3.01 8.45 5.22
CA TYR A 150 3.24 9.58 4.34
C TYR A 150 3.78 10.75 5.14
N ARG A 151 4.84 11.39 4.67
CA ARG A 151 5.32 12.65 5.27
C ARG A 151 4.32 13.76 5.00
N LEU A 152 4.00 14.54 6.01
CA LEU A 152 3.18 15.73 5.84
C LEU A 152 3.96 16.77 5.04
N SER A 153 3.38 17.19 3.93
CA SER A 153 3.90 18.25 3.08
C SER A 153 2.73 18.98 2.46
N ASN A 154 2.81 20.28 2.39
CA ASN A 154 1.86 21.08 1.62
C ASN A 154 2.61 22.21 0.93
N ARG A 155 3.31 21.89 -0.16
CA ARG A 155 3.95 22.89 -1.02
C ARG A 155 2.99 23.52 -2.02
N GLY A 156 1.87 22.89 -2.24
CA GLY A 156 0.73 23.30 -3.03
C GLY A 156 -0.34 22.24 -2.86
N GLY A 157 -1.58 22.62 -2.73
CA GLY A 157 -2.65 21.65 -2.52
C GLY A 157 -4.02 22.26 -2.70
N MET A 158 -5.00 21.39 -2.83
CA MET A 158 -6.41 21.75 -2.91
C MET A 158 -7.28 20.69 -2.25
N TYR A 159 -8.39 21.14 -1.74
CA TYR A 159 -9.50 20.31 -1.33
C TYR A 159 -10.64 20.48 -2.36
N HIS A 160 -11.22 19.39 -2.78
CA HIS A 160 -12.43 19.39 -3.58
C HIS A 160 -13.55 18.71 -2.82
N GLU A 161 -14.60 19.48 -2.55
CA GLU A 161 -15.81 18.98 -1.95
C GLU A 161 -16.60 18.17 -3.01
N GLY A 162 -17.01 16.97 -2.64
CA GLY A 162 -17.69 16.07 -3.57
C GLY A 162 -18.27 14.87 -2.84
N LYS A 163 -18.62 13.85 -3.60
CA LYS A 163 -19.16 12.60 -3.06
C LYS A 163 -18.03 11.68 -2.60
N PRO A 164 -18.13 11.09 -1.41
CA PRO A 164 -17.20 10.05 -1.00
C PRO A 164 -17.35 8.79 -1.88
N LEU A 165 -16.33 7.96 -1.90
CA LEU A 165 -16.23 6.79 -2.78
C LEU A 165 -17.39 5.79 -2.62
N ASN A 166 -17.94 5.63 -1.41
CA ASN A 166 -19.06 4.73 -1.15
C ASN A 166 -20.36 5.12 -1.84
N GLN A 167 -20.48 6.35 -2.35
CA GLN A 167 -21.64 6.79 -3.13
C GLN A 167 -21.56 6.41 -4.61
N PHE A 168 -20.45 5.82 -5.05
CA PHE A 168 -20.28 5.39 -6.43
C PHE A 168 -20.61 3.90 -6.59
N VAL A 169 -21.56 3.60 -7.46
CA VAL A 169 -22.06 2.23 -7.71
C VAL A 169 -20.91 1.26 -8.05
N VAL A 170 -19.91 1.71 -8.81
CA VAL A 170 -18.75 0.89 -9.17
C VAL A 170 -17.96 0.45 -7.93
N MET A 171 -17.80 1.35 -6.96
CA MET A 171 -17.06 1.05 -5.72
C MET A 171 -17.85 0.10 -4.82
N ASN A 172 -19.16 0.23 -4.75
CA ASN A 172 -20.01 -0.69 -4.00
C ASN A 172 -19.98 -2.10 -4.59
N LYS A 173 -20.12 -2.22 -5.92
CA LYS A 173 -20.00 -3.53 -6.60
C LYS A 173 -18.61 -4.17 -6.39
N LEU A 174 -17.55 -3.36 -6.40
CA LEU A 174 -16.20 -3.84 -6.09
C LEU A 174 -16.11 -4.40 -4.67
N ARG A 175 -16.65 -3.68 -3.69
CA ARG A 175 -16.66 -4.14 -2.28
C ARG A 175 -17.44 -5.43 -2.10
N GLU A 176 -18.62 -5.52 -2.67
CA GLU A 176 -19.41 -6.75 -2.66
C GLU A 176 -18.63 -7.94 -3.23
N LYS A 177 -17.95 -7.74 -4.36
CA LYS A 177 -17.08 -8.76 -4.96
C LYS A 177 -15.93 -9.17 -4.03
N ILE A 178 -15.23 -8.21 -3.44
CA ILE A 178 -14.15 -8.48 -2.48
C ILE A 178 -14.67 -9.28 -1.29
N GLN A 179 -15.81 -8.86 -0.72
CA GLN A 179 -16.40 -9.55 0.42
C GLN A 179 -16.86 -10.98 0.06
N GLN A 180 -17.37 -11.20 -1.15
CA GLN A 180 -17.70 -12.55 -1.63
C GLN A 180 -16.46 -13.42 -1.77
N GLU A 181 -15.37 -12.89 -2.33
CA GLU A 181 -14.09 -13.59 -2.45
C GLU A 181 -13.49 -13.95 -1.08
N LEU A 182 -13.61 -13.06 -0.10
CA LEU A 182 -13.15 -13.31 1.27
C LEU A 182 -13.95 -14.39 2.00
N LYS A 183 -15.24 -14.54 1.66
CA LYS A 183 -16.12 -15.60 2.22
C LYS A 183 -15.91 -16.96 1.56
N ARG A 184 -15.27 -17.02 0.38
CA ARG A 184 -14.94 -18.30 -0.25
C ARG A 184 -14.00 -19.09 0.65
N PRO A 185 -14.29 -20.36 0.94
CA PRO A 185 -13.35 -21.19 1.67
C PRO A 185 -12.02 -21.18 0.92
N LYS A 186 -10.95 -20.84 1.63
CA LYS A 186 -9.60 -20.96 1.06
C LYS A 186 -9.45 -22.41 0.61
N PRO A 187 -8.94 -22.67 -0.60
CA PRO A 187 -8.63 -24.04 -1.00
C PRO A 187 -7.80 -24.66 0.13
N GLN A 188 -8.35 -25.65 0.82
CA GLN A 188 -7.55 -26.51 1.64
C GLN A 188 -6.67 -27.27 0.65
N TYR A 189 -5.41 -26.88 0.57
CA TYR A 189 -4.43 -27.71 -0.10
C TYR A 189 -4.31 -28.98 0.76
N THR A 190 -5.14 -29.96 0.46
CA THR A 190 -4.95 -31.31 0.98
C THR A 190 -3.60 -31.76 0.42
N ASN A 191 -2.67 -32.09 1.29
CA ASN A 191 -1.35 -32.63 0.99
C ASN A 191 -1.40 -34.03 0.32
N ASN A 192 -2.46 -34.32 -0.45
CA ASN A 192 -2.73 -35.64 -1.02
C ASN A 192 -2.25 -35.82 -2.47
N GLN A 193 -1.37 -34.95 -2.95
CA GLN A 193 -0.62 -35.29 -4.16
C GLN A 193 0.85 -35.39 -3.77
N ASN A 194 1.46 -36.53 -4.08
CA ASN A 194 2.91 -36.73 -4.10
C ASN A 194 3.52 -35.80 -5.18
N ILE A 195 3.46 -34.49 -4.94
CA ILE A 195 4.13 -33.51 -5.80
C ILE A 195 5.55 -33.44 -5.30
N ASP A 196 6.49 -33.80 -6.13
CA ASP A 196 7.89 -33.50 -5.88
C ASP A 196 8.04 -31.97 -5.87
N ILE A 197 8.26 -31.42 -4.66
CA ILE A 197 8.18 -29.98 -4.41
C ILE A 197 9.29 -29.24 -5.16
N VAL A 198 10.50 -29.77 -5.18
CA VAL A 198 11.66 -29.11 -5.80
C VAL A 198 11.46 -28.92 -7.30
N PRO A 199 11.19 -29.96 -8.11
CA PRO A 199 10.90 -29.78 -9.54
C PRO A 199 9.70 -28.88 -9.81
N TYR A 200 8.64 -28.97 -9.00
CA TYR A 200 7.48 -28.09 -9.14
C TYR A 200 7.86 -26.62 -8.96
N ILE A 201 8.63 -26.29 -7.93
CA ILE A 201 9.06 -24.91 -7.66
C ILE A 201 10.00 -24.42 -8.76
N LEU A 202 10.99 -25.21 -9.15
CA LEU A 202 11.96 -24.81 -10.19
C LEU A 202 11.29 -24.58 -11.56
N LYS A 203 10.25 -25.33 -11.87
CA LYS A 203 9.47 -25.14 -13.09
C LYS A 203 8.65 -23.84 -13.10
N ASN A 204 8.14 -23.41 -11.93
CA ASN A 204 7.18 -22.30 -11.82
C ASN A 204 7.81 -20.98 -11.39
N TYR A 205 9.08 -20.97 -10.96
CA TYR A 205 9.77 -19.78 -10.49
C TYR A 205 11.11 -19.60 -11.19
N ASN A 206 11.29 -18.47 -11.86
CA ASN A 206 12.58 -18.14 -12.47
C ASN A 206 13.53 -17.55 -11.41
N LEU A 207 14.40 -18.38 -10.85
CA LEU A 207 15.34 -18.01 -9.77
C LEU A 207 16.63 -17.34 -10.27
N THR A 208 16.83 -17.29 -11.59
CA THR A 208 18.05 -16.75 -12.21
C THR A 208 17.86 -15.39 -12.88
N SER A 209 16.62 -14.85 -12.92
CA SER A 209 16.32 -13.62 -13.63
C SER A 209 16.96 -12.40 -12.94
N GLU A 210 17.75 -11.63 -13.68
CA GLU A 210 18.36 -10.40 -13.19
C GLU A 210 17.30 -9.34 -12.79
N GLY A 211 17.58 -8.59 -11.72
CA GLY A 211 16.72 -7.52 -11.20
C GLY A 211 15.66 -7.95 -10.17
N ASN A 212 15.18 -9.22 -10.21
CA ASN A 212 14.11 -9.69 -9.31
C ASN A 212 14.48 -10.93 -8.49
N ARG A 213 15.76 -11.31 -8.44
CA ARG A 213 16.25 -12.55 -7.82
C ARG A 213 15.80 -12.73 -6.36
N ASN A 214 15.93 -11.69 -5.53
CA ASN A 214 15.51 -11.73 -4.13
C ASN A 214 14.01 -11.96 -3.98
N SER A 215 13.20 -11.29 -4.78
CA SER A 215 11.74 -11.45 -4.74
C SER A 215 11.31 -12.82 -5.27
N ALA A 216 11.94 -13.32 -6.34
CA ALA A 216 11.64 -14.62 -6.92
C ALA A 216 11.98 -15.75 -5.94
N LEU A 217 13.20 -15.74 -5.37
CA LEU A 217 13.59 -16.74 -4.38
C LEU A 217 12.71 -16.70 -3.15
N ASN A 218 12.42 -15.52 -2.60
CA ASN A 218 11.55 -15.39 -1.43
C ASN A 218 10.14 -15.96 -1.67
N LYS A 219 9.56 -15.72 -2.85
CA LYS A 219 8.26 -16.28 -3.24
C LYS A 219 8.32 -17.80 -3.41
N ALA A 220 9.39 -18.32 -4.03
CA ALA A 220 9.61 -19.75 -4.23
C ALA A 220 9.73 -20.48 -2.89
N LEU A 221 10.58 -20.03 -1.97
CA LEU A 221 10.78 -20.62 -0.66
C LEU A 221 9.51 -20.54 0.20
N PHE A 222 8.80 -19.42 0.17
CA PHE A 222 7.50 -19.29 0.85
C PHE A 222 6.49 -20.32 0.33
N ARG A 223 6.45 -20.52 -1.00
CA ARG A 223 5.55 -21.53 -1.61
C ARG A 223 5.95 -22.94 -1.23
N ALA A 224 7.24 -23.27 -1.31
CA ALA A 224 7.77 -24.56 -0.90
C ALA A 224 7.43 -24.88 0.56
N GLN A 225 7.67 -23.96 1.49
CA GLN A 225 7.30 -24.11 2.90
C GLN A 225 5.79 -24.37 3.08
N LYS A 226 4.94 -23.67 2.33
CA LYS A 226 3.49 -23.88 2.36
C LYS A 226 3.05 -25.24 1.79
N MET A 227 3.85 -25.83 0.96
CA MET A 227 3.65 -27.19 0.43
C MET A 227 4.22 -28.28 1.37
N GLY A 228 4.90 -27.91 2.44
CA GLY A 228 5.48 -28.84 3.43
C GLY A 228 6.92 -29.27 3.09
N ALA A 229 7.65 -28.46 2.32
CA ALA A 229 9.05 -28.74 2.02
C ALA A 229 9.90 -28.89 3.27
N THR A 230 10.78 -29.87 3.25
CA THR A 230 11.81 -30.11 4.26
C THR A 230 12.89 -29.02 4.19
N SER A 231 13.71 -28.90 5.25
CA SER A 231 14.86 -28.00 5.24
C SER A 231 15.82 -28.27 4.10
N SER A 232 16.05 -29.54 3.77
CA SER A 232 16.91 -29.95 2.65
C SER A 232 16.35 -29.49 1.30
N GLU A 233 15.04 -29.63 1.08
CA GLU A 233 14.39 -29.16 -0.15
C GLU A 233 14.40 -27.62 -0.27
N ILE A 234 14.29 -26.90 0.85
CA ILE A 234 14.43 -25.44 0.90
C ILE A 234 15.84 -25.01 0.49
N GLU A 235 16.87 -25.69 1.01
CA GLU A 235 18.27 -25.47 0.66
C GLU A 235 18.54 -25.78 -0.81
N GLU A 236 18.03 -26.89 -1.31
CA GLU A 236 18.12 -27.27 -2.73
C GLU A 236 17.52 -26.22 -3.64
N ILE A 237 16.29 -25.77 -3.38
CA ILE A 237 15.64 -24.69 -4.14
C ILE A 237 16.51 -23.42 -4.13
N ALA A 238 17.05 -23.05 -2.96
CA ALA A 238 17.89 -21.86 -2.84
C ALA A 238 19.21 -21.97 -3.61
N SER A 239 19.76 -23.18 -3.77
CA SER A 239 21.00 -23.42 -4.53
C SER A 239 20.87 -23.03 -6.02
N HIS A 240 19.68 -23.14 -6.59
CA HIS A 240 19.39 -22.75 -7.98
C HIS A 240 19.29 -21.23 -8.20
N SER A 241 19.35 -20.42 -7.14
CA SER A 241 19.37 -18.96 -7.26
C SER A 241 20.80 -18.45 -7.51
N THR A 242 20.93 -17.40 -8.32
CA THR A 242 22.22 -16.71 -8.56
C THR A 242 22.53 -15.64 -7.51
N LEU A 243 21.81 -15.60 -6.40
CA LEU A 243 22.09 -14.70 -5.29
C LEU A 243 23.39 -15.06 -4.55
N PRO A 244 24.06 -14.05 -3.92
CA PRO A 244 25.19 -14.33 -3.02
C PRO A 244 24.80 -15.28 -1.87
N ASP A 245 25.73 -16.12 -1.44
CA ASP A 245 25.45 -17.12 -0.39
C ASP A 245 25.04 -16.50 0.95
N SER A 246 25.51 -15.31 1.26
CA SER A 246 25.07 -14.56 2.46
C SER A 246 23.58 -14.24 2.44
N GLU A 247 23.06 -13.84 1.27
CA GLU A 247 21.63 -13.52 1.08
C GLU A 247 20.78 -14.79 1.06
N LYS A 248 21.24 -15.84 0.36
CA LYS A 248 20.59 -17.17 0.39
C LYS A 248 20.49 -17.70 1.81
N GLY A 249 21.58 -17.67 2.57
CA GLY A 249 21.61 -18.15 3.95
C GLY A 249 20.65 -17.40 4.88
N TYR A 250 20.44 -16.09 4.66
CA TYR A 250 19.43 -15.34 5.40
C TYR A 250 18.01 -15.83 5.07
N MET A 251 17.70 -16.04 3.79
CA MET A 251 16.38 -16.52 3.37
C MET A 251 16.11 -17.95 3.82
N ILE A 252 17.07 -18.85 3.66
CA ILE A 252 16.94 -20.24 4.12
C ILE A 252 16.56 -20.28 5.60
N ARG A 253 17.31 -19.60 6.48
CA ARG A 253 17.01 -19.54 7.93
C ARG A 253 15.61 -19.03 8.25
N ARG A 254 15.00 -18.23 7.39
CA ARG A 254 13.65 -17.73 7.56
C ARG A 254 12.57 -18.78 7.30
N TYR A 255 12.85 -19.74 6.42
CA TYR A 255 11.86 -20.72 5.95
C TYR A 255 12.11 -22.15 6.49
N THR A 256 13.21 -22.38 7.17
CA THR A 256 13.55 -23.66 7.81
C THR A 256 13.27 -23.70 9.33
N ARG A 257 12.63 -22.66 9.88
CA ARG A 257 12.23 -22.56 11.31
C ARG A 257 10.81 -23.07 11.55
#